data_109e07b8451de9cbcfb87238b9b2473d
#
_entry.id   109e07b8451de9cbcfb87238b9b2473d
#
_cell.length_a   1.000
_cell.length_b   1.000
_cell.length_c   1.000
_cell.angle_alpha   90.00
_cell.angle_beta   90.00
_cell.angle_gamma   90.00
#
_symmetry.space_group_name_H-M   'P 1'
#
loop_
_entity.id
_entity.type
_entity.pdbx_description
1 polymer ?
#
loop_
_entity_poly.entity_id
_entity_poly.type
_entity_poly.pdbx_seq_one_letter_code
_entity_poly.pdbx_strand_id
1 'polypeptide(L)'
;MKKSILIAVLTASMATSAFAQWKPAGDKIKTKWAEQVNPENVLPEYPRPVMERGEWKNLNGLWNYAITEKGAVPSAYEGQILVPFAVESSLSGVGKKVSPDEELWYQRNFTVPATWKGKKVMLNFGAVDWKADIWVNDIKVGQHTGGFTPFSLDITAALAAKGDNKLVVKVWDPTDRGPQPRGKQVNRPEGIWYTAVTGIWQTVWMEPVAERHITIVRTSSD
;
A
#
# COMPACT_ATOMS: atom_id res chain seq x y z
N MET A 1 20.31 -5.34 -67.20
CA MET A 1 19.33 -5.81 -66.18
C MET A 1 19.75 -5.24 -64.81
N LYS A 2 19.09 -4.15 -64.35
CA LYS A 2 19.38 -3.55 -63.04
C LYS A 2 18.38 -4.12 -62.02
N LYS A 3 18.87 -4.84 -60.98
CA LYS A 3 18.04 -5.35 -59.89
C LYS A 3 17.92 -4.25 -58.83
N SER A 4 16.74 -3.70 -58.64
CA SER A 4 16.41 -2.79 -57.56
C SER A 4 16.09 -3.62 -56.30
N ILE A 5 16.85 -3.41 -55.23
CA ILE A 5 16.61 -4.01 -53.92
C ILE A 5 15.72 -3.02 -53.14
N LEU A 6 14.50 -3.44 -52.82
CA LEU A 6 13.57 -2.69 -52.02
C LEU A 6 13.85 -3.04 -50.54
N ILE A 7 14.39 -2.07 -49.77
CA ILE A 7 14.60 -2.21 -48.33
C ILE A 7 13.31 -1.74 -47.62
N ALA A 8 12.55 -2.67 -47.08
CA ALA A 8 11.41 -2.37 -46.23
C ALA A 8 11.91 -2.02 -44.81
N VAL A 9 11.82 -0.78 -44.42
CA VAL A 9 12.11 -0.33 -43.05
C VAL A 9 10.88 -0.63 -42.20
N LEU A 10 10.98 -1.63 -41.33
CA LEU A 10 9.96 -1.97 -40.34
C LEU A 10 10.12 -0.99 -39.15
N THR A 11 9.28 0.04 -39.07
CA THR A 11 9.17 0.91 -37.89
C THR A 11 8.40 0.18 -36.80
N ALA A 12 9.09 -0.36 -35.81
CA ALA A 12 8.47 -0.88 -34.59
C ALA A 12 7.97 0.30 -33.75
N SER A 13 6.64 0.53 -33.74
CA SER A 13 5.99 1.44 -32.80
C SER A 13 6.10 0.84 -31.39
N MET A 14 7.02 1.33 -30.56
CA MET A 14 6.98 1.09 -29.14
C MET A 14 5.80 1.89 -28.55
N ALA A 15 4.70 1.19 -28.25
CA ALA A 15 3.63 1.73 -27.45
C ALA A 15 4.15 1.91 -26.02
N THR A 16 4.63 3.09 -25.67
CA THR A 16 4.85 3.49 -24.30
C THR A 16 3.49 3.59 -23.63
N SER A 17 3.18 2.66 -22.73
CA SER A 17 2.04 2.79 -21.84
C SER A 17 2.27 4.03 -20.98
N ALA A 18 1.70 5.16 -21.38
CA ALA A 18 1.66 6.35 -20.56
C ALA A 18 0.75 6.03 -19.36
N PHE A 19 1.32 5.67 -18.21
CA PHE A 19 0.57 5.66 -16.96
C PHE A 19 0.04 7.08 -16.77
N ALA A 20 -1.27 7.20 -16.64
CA ALA A 20 -1.90 8.50 -16.38
C ALA A 20 -1.29 9.05 -15.08
N GLN A 21 -0.81 10.29 -15.11
CA GLN A 21 -0.28 10.97 -13.94
C GLN A 21 -1.35 10.94 -12.84
N TRP A 22 -0.97 10.54 -11.61
CA TRP A 22 -1.86 10.52 -10.46
C TRP A 22 -2.51 11.89 -10.26
N LYS A 23 -3.79 11.86 -9.89
CA LYS A 23 -4.56 13.03 -9.47
C LYS A 23 -5.61 12.62 -8.44
N PRO A 24 -6.02 13.53 -7.54
CA PRO A 24 -7.13 13.28 -6.64
C PRO A 24 -8.40 12.87 -7.41
N ALA A 25 -9.12 11.87 -6.88
CA ALA A 25 -10.36 11.38 -7.50
C ALA A 25 -11.56 12.24 -7.09
N GLY A 26 -12.44 12.50 -8.06
CA GLY A 26 -13.71 13.20 -7.83
C GLY A 26 -13.56 14.65 -7.35
N ASP A 27 -14.66 15.16 -6.79
CA ASP A 27 -14.83 16.55 -6.33
C ASP A 27 -15.06 16.68 -4.83
N LYS A 28 -14.76 15.62 -4.06
CA LYS A 28 -14.92 15.62 -2.60
C LYS A 28 -14.14 16.77 -1.95
N ILE A 29 -14.63 17.22 -0.81
CA ILE A 29 -13.98 18.26 0.01
C ILE A 29 -12.55 17.83 0.33
N LYS A 30 -11.62 18.75 0.09
CA LYS A 30 -10.18 18.60 0.37
C LYS A 30 -9.73 19.79 1.22
N THR A 31 -8.71 19.54 2.05
CA THR A 31 -8.02 20.62 2.74
C THR A 31 -7.05 21.33 1.80
N LYS A 32 -6.58 22.53 2.15
CA LYS A 32 -5.55 23.26 1.40
C LYS A 32 -4.23 22.47 1.22
N TRP A 33 -3.94 21.51 2.10
CA TRP A 33 -2.74 20.68 1.99
C TRP A 33 -2.85 19.59 0.93
N ALA A 34 -4.04 19.31 0.42
CA ALA A 34 -4.22 18.31 -0.63
C ALA A 34 -3.43 18.64 -1.91
N GLU A 35 -3.24 19.92 -2.21
CA GLU A 35 -2.46 20.38 -3.35
C GLU A 35 -0.94 20.18 -3.18
N GLN A 36 -0.49 19.95 -1.94
CA GLN A 36 0.92 19.71 -1.60
C GLN A 36 1.28 18.23 -1.62
N VAL A 37 0.31 17.34 -1.82
CA VAL A 37 0.55 15.89 -1.85
C VAL A 37 1.36 15.53 -3.10
N ASN A 38 2.56 15.01 -2.86
CA ASN A 38 3.43 14.52 -3.92
C ASN A 38 3.48 12.97 -3.88
N PRO A 39 3.00 12.26 -4.91
CA PRO A 39 3.00 10.80 -4.95
C PRO A 39 4.39 10.15 -4.84
N GLU A 40 5.45 10.86 -5.18
CA GLU A 40 6.83 10.38 -5.08
C GLU A 40 7.44 10.58 -3.70
N ASN A 41 6.82 11.41 -2.85
CA ASN A 41 7.32 11.74 -1.51
C ASN A 41 6.18 11.92 -0.51
N VAL A 42 5.40 10.87 -0.31
CA VAL A 42 4.22 10.86 0.57
C VAL A 42 4.62 10.58 2.00
N LEU A 43 4.31 11.50 2.93
CA LEU A 43 4.60 11.38 4.35
C LEU A 43 6.05 10.90 4.58
N PRO A 44 7.04 11.76 4.30
CA PRO A 44 8.46 11.37 4.30
C PRO A 44 9.05 11.22 5.72
N GLU A 45 8.34 11.66 6.75
CA GLU A 45 8.77 11.57 8.14
C GLU A 45 8.73 10.12 8.66
N TYR A 46 9.62 9.81 9.60
CA TYR A 46 9.62 8.50 10.27
C TYR A 46 8.35 8.36 11.13
N PRO A 47 7.55 7.28 10.94
CA PRO A 47 6.19 7.23 11.46
C PRO A 47 6.07 6.85 12.95
N ARG A 48 7.18 6.54 13.61
CA ARG A 48 7.21 6.03 14.99
C ARG A 48 8.15 6.87 15.88
N PRO A 49 7.77 8.09 16.26
CA PRO A 49 8.67 9.05 16.93
C PRO A 49 9.18 8.62 18.30
N VAL A 50 8.46 7.71 18.99
CA VAL A 50 8.89 7.19 20.32
C VAL A 50 10.08 6.24 20.21
N MET A 51 10.30 5.63 19.06
CA MET A 51 11.38 4.66 18.83
C MET A 51 11.88 4.79 17.38
N GLU A 52 12.55 5.88 17.09
CA GLU A 52 13.09 6.14 15.77
C GLU A 52 14.30 5.24 15.45
N ARG A 53 14.39 4.78 14.19
CA ARG A 53 15.55 4.06 13.66
C ARG A 53 16.19 4.87 12.55
N GLY A 54 17.54 4.95 12.57
CA GLY A 54 18.30 5.72 11.60
C GLY A 54 18.28 5.14 10.18
N GLU A 55 18.13 3.82 10.03
CA GLU A 55 17.99 3.15 8.74
C GLU A 55 16.54 2.68 8.55
N TRP A 56 15.87 3.19 7.53
CA TRP A 56 14.52 2.76 7.16
C TRP A 56 14.22 3.13 5.71
N LYS A 57 13.17 2.57 5.14
CA LYS A 57 12.69 2.90 3.80
C LYS A 57 11.18 3.05 3.79
N ASN A 58 10.73 4.23 3.40
CA ASN A 58 9.32 4.51 3.17
C ASN A 58 8.81 3.71 1.97
N LEU A 59 7.68 3.03 2.11
CA LEU A 59 6.98 2.31 1.06
C LEU A 59 5.66 2.97 0.66
N ASN A 60 5.35 4.17 1.16
CA ASN A 60 4.23 4.96 0.66
C ASN A 60 4.42 5.33 -0.82
N GLY A 61 3.38 5.84 -1.45
CA GLY A 61 3.39 6.23 -2.84
C GLY A 61 2.43 5.40 -3.68
N LEU A 62 2.65 5.33 -4.98
CA LEU A 62 1.73 4.62 -5.89
C LEU A 62 1.94 3.10 -5.81
N TRP A 63 0.84 2.39 -5.57
CA TRP A 63 0.72 0.94 -5.61
C TRP A 63 -0.31 0.54 -6.64
N ASN A 64 -0.17 -0.62 -7.26
CA ASN A 64 -1.25 -1.19 -8.05
C ASN A 64 -2.38 -1.65 -7.13
N TYR A 65 -3.64 -1.51 -7.55
CA TYR A 65 -4.79 -1.97 -6.81
C TYR A 65 -5.80 -2.72 -7.68
N ALA A 66 -6.59 -3.59 -7.07
CA ALA A 66 -7.78 -4.18 -7.64
C ALA A 66 -8.84 -4.38 -6.54
N ILE A 67 -10.12 -4.33 -6.92
CA ILE A 67 -11.25 -4.70 -6.07
C ILE A 67 -11.88 -5.95 -6.70
N THR A 68 -12.01 -7.02 -5.93
CA THR A 68 -12.56 -8.29 -6.40
C THR A 68 -13.70 -8.74 -5.52
N GLU A 69 -14.53 -9.66 -6.01
CA GLU A 69 -15.43 -10.40 -5.14
C GLU A 69 -14.64 -11.13 -4.05
N LYS A 70 -15.23 -11.27 -2.89
CA LYS A 70 -14.60 -11.91 -1.73
C LYS A 70 -14.18 -13.35 -2.05
N GLY A 71 -12.91 -13.64 -1.80
CA GLY A 71 -12.28 -14.93 -2.09
C GLY A 71 -11.74 -15.07 -3.51
N ALA A 72 -11.96 -14.10 -4.40
CA ALA A 72 -11.37 -14.09 -5.73
C ALA A 72 -9.97 -13.44 -5.71
N VAL A 73 -9.08 -13.94 -6.56
CA VAL A 73 -7.75 -13.37 -6.80
C VAL A 73 -7.83 -12.53 -8.07
N PRO A 74 -7.31 -11.28 -8.09
CA PRO A 74 -7.37 -10.46 -9.28
C PRO A 74 -6.55 -11.07 -10.42
N SER A 75 -7.15 -11.15 -11.60
CA SER A 75 -6.46 -11.54 -12.84
C SER A 75 -5.61 -10.40 -13.42
N ALA A 76 -5.96 -9.15 -13.08
CA ALA A 76 -5.24 -7.94 -13.43
C ALA A 76 -5.53 -6.84 -12.40
N TYR A 77 -4.63 -5.87 -12.29
CA TYR A 77 -4.86 -4.68 -11.48
C TYR A 77 -5.62 -3.63 -12.30
N GLU A 78 -6.52 -2.90 -11.65
CA GLU A 78 -7.40 -1.90 -12.27
C GLU A 78 -6.69 -0.56 -12.52
N GLY A 79 -5.62 -0.27 -11.74
CA GLY A 79 -4.89 0.98 -11.81
C GLY A 79 -3.99 1.16 -10.60
N GLN A 80 -3.73 2.43 -10.27
CA GLN A 80 -2.87 2.80 -9.14
C GLN A 80 -3.67 3.51 -8.04
N ILE A 81 -3.27 3.24 -6.81
CA ILE A 81 -3.76 3.87 -5.58
C ILE A 81 -2.61 4.52 -4.85
N LEU A 82 -2.80 5.73 -4.32
CA LEU A 82 -1.79 6.40 -3.51
C LEU A 82 -1.89 5.97 -2.05
N VAL A 83 -0.95 5.15 -1.61
CA VAL A 83 -0.80 4.73 -0.21
C VAL A 83 -0.08 5.85 0.57
N PRO A 84 -0.54 6.25 1.78
CA PRO A 84 -1.50 5.55 2.63
C PRO A 84 -2.90 6.21 2.66
N PHE A 85 -3.45 6.57 1.56
CA PHE A 85 -4.81 7.14 1.54
C PHE A 85 -5.84 6.03 1.32
N ALA A 86 -6.84 5.97 2.20
CA ALA A 86 -7.94 5.00 2.09
C ALA A 86 -8.61 5.07 0.71
N VAL A 87 -9.02 3.92 0.17
CA VAL A 87 -9.53 3.80 -1.20
C VAL A 87 -10.73 4.72 -1.49
N GLU A 88 -11.54 5.04 -0.48
CA GLU A 88 -12.68 5.94 -0.59
C GLU A 88 -12.28 7.41 -0.65
N SER A 89 -11.08 7.75 -0.20
CA SER A 89 -10.63 9.15 -0.14
C SER A 89 -10.29 9.69 -1.54
N SER A 90 -10.45 11.00 -1.71
CA SER A 90 -10.02 11.68 -2.95
C SER A 90 -8.53 11.51 -3.21
N LEU A 91 -7.71 11.61 -2.18
CA LEU A 91 -6.24 11.55 -2.28
C LEU A 91 -5.72 10.15 -2.59
N SER A 92 -6.52 9.10 -2.45
CA SER A 92 -6.14 7.78 -2.96
C SER A 92 -5.95 7.77 -4.48
N GLY A 93 -6.60 8.71 -5.21
CA GLY A 93 -6.72 8.70 -6.66
C GLY A 93 -7.79 7.74 -7.19
N VAL A 94 -8.44 6.97 -6.30
CA VAL A 94 -9.46 5.96 -6.66
C VAL A 94 -10.87 6.43 -6.31
N GLY A 95 -11.14 6.81 -5.06
CA GLY A 95 -12.42 7.34 -4.61
C GLY A 95 -13.59 6.34 -4.65
N LYS A 96 -13.31 5.04 -4.74
CA LYS A 96 -14.32 3.97 -4.81
C LYS A 96 -14.70 3.49 -3.41
N LYS A 97 -15.93 3.00 -3.26
CA LYS A 97 -16.35 2.22 -2.09
C LYS A 97 -16.01 0.76 -2.32
N VAL A 98 -15.65 0.06 -1.24
CA VAL A 98 -15.50 -1.39 -1.20
C VAL A 98 -16.63 -1.94 -0.36
N SER A 99 -17.37 -2.90 -0.89
CA SER A 99 -18.49 -3.52 -0.19
C SER A 99 -18.00 -4.64 0.75
N PRO A 100 -18.81 -5.05 1.74
CA PRO A 100 -18.50 -6.20 2.60
C PRO A 100 -18.32 -7.53 1.87
N ASP A 101 -18.82 -7.61 0.63
CA ASP A 101 -18.73 -8.79 -0.23
C ASP A 101 -17.54 -8.71 -1.21
N GLU A 102 -16.66 -7.71 -1.04
CA GLU A 102 -15.49 -7.48 -1.86
C GLU A 102 -14.21 -7.47 -1.01
N GLU A 103 -13.06 -7.61 -1.70
CA GLU A 103 -11.72 -7.52 -1.14
C GLU A 103 -10.89 -6.53 -1.96
N LEU A 104 -10.11 -5.69 -1.26
CA LEU A 104 -9.19 -4.73 -1.83
C LEU A 104 -7.78 -5.32 -1.85
N TRP A 105 -7.19 -5.38 -3.03
CA TRP A 105 -5.85 -5.88 -3.25
C TRP A 105 -4.90 -4.75 -3.59
N TYR A 106 -3.70 -4.83 -3.04
CA TYR A 106 -2.58 -3.93 -3.31
C TYR A 106 -1.37 -4.72 -3.77
N GLN A 107 -0.58 -4.14 -4.67
CA GLN A 107 0.71 -4.70 -5.08
C GLN A 107 1.73 -3.60 -5.29
N ARG A 108 2.95 -3.80 -4.78
CA ARG A 108 4.11 -2.94 -4.99
C ARG A 108 5.38 -3.76 -5.13
N ASN A 109 6.24 -3.34 -6.05
CA ASN A 109 7.61 -3.82 -6.09
C ASN A 109 8.50 -2.95 -5.21
N PHE A 110 9.49 -3.56 -4.56
CA PHE A 110 10.43 -2.86 -3.69
C PHE A 110 11.80 -3.55 -3.70
N THR A 111 12.83 -2.76 -3.42
CA THR A 111 14.21 -3.25 -3.24
C THR A 111 14.65 -3.07 -1.80
N VAL A 112 15.44 -4.02 -1.31
CA VAL A 112 16.12 -3.91 -0.01
C VAL A 112 17.51 -3.33 -0.21
N PRO A 113 17.91 -2.28 0.53
CA PRO A 113 19.24 -1.74 0.45
C PRO A 113 20.33 -2.78 0.72
N ALA A 114 21.39 -2.80 -0.08
CA ALA A 114 22.49 -3.76 0.07
C ALA A 114 23.20 -3.67 1.45
N THR A 115 23.15 -2.51 2.08
CA THR A 115 23.70 -2.23 3.43
C THR A 115 22.95 -3.01 4.54
N TRP A 116 21.77 -3.56 4.24
CA TRP A 116 20.99 -4.34 5.20
C TRP A 116 21.31 -5.83 5.17
N LYS A 117 22.26 -6.24 4.35
CA LYS A 117 22.68 -7.66 4.25
C LYS A 117 23.06 -8.22 5.62
N GLY A 118 22.50 -9.37 5.98
CA GLY A 118 22.76 -10.04 7.26
C GLY A 118 21.95 -9.52 8.45
N LYS A 119 21.10 -8.51 8.24
CA LYS A 119 20.14 -8.02 9.24
C LYS A 119 18.76 -8.64 8.97
N LYS A 120 17.91 -8.72 9.98
CA LYS A 120 16.47 -8.95 9.78
C LYS A 120 15.85 -7.71 9.13
N VAL A 121 14.88 -7.92 8.27
CA VAL A 121 14.10 -6.84 7.64
C VAL A 121 12.66 -6.92 8.16
N MET A 122 12.25 -5.87 8.85
CA MET A 122 10.90 -5.73 9.37
C MET A 122 10.06 -4.89 8.41
N LEU A 123 8.92 -5.43 7.99
CA LEU A 123 7.88 -4.70 7.26
C LEU A 123 6.84 -4.23 8.27
N ASN A 124 6.57 -2.93 8.27
CA ASN A 124 5.72 -2.28 9.25
C ASN A 124 4.55 -1.59 8.57
N PHE A 125 3.39 -1.65 9.21
CA PHE A 125 2.18 -0.93 8.83
C PHE A 125 1.71 -0.10 10.02
N GLY A 126 1.46 1.19 9.81
CA GLY A 126 0.88 2.06 10.83
C GLY A 126 -0.56 1.68 11.15
N ALA A 127 -1.37 1.42 10.14
CA ALA A 127 -2.71 0.86 10.28
C ALA A 127 -3.26 0.38 8.92
N VAL A 128 -4.06 -0.68 8.97
CA VAL A 128 -4.82 -1.22 7.83
C VAL A 128 -6.22 -1.61 8.32
N ASP A 129 -7.26 -1.00 7.78
CA ASP A 129 -8.63 -1.32 8.15
C ASP A 129 -9.23 -2.30 7.13
N TRP A 130 -9.64 -3.49 7.48
CA TRP A 130 -9.72 -4.06 8.82
C TRP A 130 -8.90 -5.35 8.94
N LYS A 131 -9.11 -6.37 8.08
CA LYS A 131 -8.39 -7.64 8.06
C LYS A 131 -7.44 -7.68 6.88
N ALA A 132 -6.15 -7.77 7.15
CA ALA A 132 -5.09 -7.79 6.16
C ALA A 132 -4.41 -9.15 6.10
N ASP A 133 -4.19 -9.67 4.89
CA ASP A 133 -3.29 -10.78 4.59
C ASP A 133 -2.11 -10.23 3.76
N ILE A 134 -0.87 -10.64 4.07
CA ILE A 134 0.33 -10.06 3.50
C ILE A 134 1.24 -11.15 2.92
N TRP A 135 1.71 -10.95 1.68
CA TRP A 135 2.66 -11.83 0.99
C TRP A 135 3.86 -11.03 0.48
N VAL A 136 5.03 -11.65 0.54
CA VAL A 136 6.25 -11.18 -0.12
C VAL A 136 6.75 -12.31 -1.01
N ASN A 137 6.94 -12.03 -2.31
CA ASN A 137 7.37 -13.01 -3.32
C ASN A 137 6.51 -14.29 -3.30
N ASP A 138 5.18 -14.12 -3.22
CA ASP A 138 4.17 -15.17 -3.14
C ASP A 138 4.19 -16.02 -1.84
N ILE A 139 5.08 -15.72 -0.90
CA ILE A 139 5.14 -16.34 0.43
C ILE A 139 4.27 -15.52 1.39
N LYS A 140 3.27 -16.14 2.02
CA LYS A 140 2.47 -15.48 3.06
C LYS A 140 3.35 -15.23 4.29
N VAL A 141 3.63 -13.95 4.58
CA VAL A 141 4.48 -13.53 5.70
C VAL A 141 3.70 -13.18 6.96
N GLY A 142 2.40 -12.98 6.84
CA GLY A 142 1.56 -12.74 8.00
C GLY A 142 0.14 -12.30 7.67
N GLN A 143 -0.58 -12.03 8.74
CA GLN A 143 -1.92 -11.44 8.71
C GLN A 143 -2.11 -10.54 9.93
N HIS A 144 -3.02 -9.58 9.82
CA HIS A 144 -3.43 -8.71 10.92
C HIS A 144 -4.93 -8.51 10.90
N THR A 145 -5.50 -8.29 12.08
CA THR A 145 -6.91 -7.96 12.26
C THR A 145 -7.02 -6.84 13.27
N GLY A 146 -7.59 -5.70 12.85
CA GLY A 146 -7.71 -4.50 13.67
C GLY A 146 -7.37 -3.24 12.88
N GLY A 147 -8.35 -2.33 12.70
CA GLY A 147 -8.22 -1.17 11.81
C GLY A 147 -7.37 -0.02 12.34
N PHE A 148 -6.98 -0.03 13.63
CA PHE A 148 -6.41 1.15 14.31
C PHE A 148 -5.05 0.89 14.95
N THR A 149 -4.54 -0.32 14.89
CA THR A 149 -3.29 -0.72 15.55
C THR A 149 -2.18 -1.00 14.57
N PRO A 150 -0.94 -0.54 14.86
CA PRO A 150 0.22 -0.86 14.05
C PRO A 150 0.61 -2.33 14.22
N PHE A 151 1.25 -2.88 13.20
CA PHE A 151 1.83 -4.21 13.25
C PHE A 151 3.12 -4.30 12.42
N SER A 152 3.95 -5.29 12.76
CA SER A 152 5.25 -5.54 12.15
C SER A 152 5.40 -7.01 11.79
N LEU A 153 6.01 -7.30 10.64
CA LEU A 153 6.25 -8.65 10.13
C LEU A 153 7.74 -8.80 9.78
N ASP A 154 8.37 -9.88 10.25
CA ASP A 154 9.71 -10.25 9.77
C ASP A 154 9.57 -10.88 8.39
N ILE A 155 10.07 -10.18 7.36
CA ILE A 155 10.00 -10.62 5.97
C ILE A 155 11.32 -11.22 5.46
N THR A 156 12.33 -11.35 6.32
CA THR A 156 13.70 -11.71 5.94
C THR A 156 13.77 -13.00 5.11
N ALA A 157 13.06 -14.04 5.55
CA ALA A 157 13.07 -15.34 4.87
C ALA A 157 12.35 -15.35 3.51
N ALA A 158 11.48 -14.36 3.26
CA ALA A 158 10.70 -14.26 2.02
C ALA A 158 11.37 -13.35 0.98
N LEU A 159 12.48 -12.68 1.33
CA LEU A 159 13.18 -11.79 0.41
C LEU A 159 13.94 -12.55 -0.67
N ALA A 160 13.91 -12.04 -1.88
CA ALA A 160 14.77 -12.50 -2.95
C ALA A 160 16.24 -12.19 -2.64
N ALA A 161 17.14 -13.11 -3.00
CA ALA A 161 18.57 -12.93 -2.77
C ALA A 161 19.17 -11.73 -3.52
N LYS A 162 18.55 -11.32 -4.63
CA LYS A 162 18.92 -10.17 -5.47
C LYS A 162 17.68 -9.67 -6.22
N GLY A 163 17.71 -8.38 -6.57
CA GLY A 163 16.67 -7.75 -7.40
C GLY A 163 15.47 -7.25 -6.61
N ASP A 164 14.36 -7.12 -7.34
CA ASP A 164 13.10 -6.61 -6.80
C ASP A 164 12.34 -7.69 -6.04
N ASN A 165 11.63 -7.25 -5.03
CA ASN A 165 10.67 -8.05 -4.29
C ASN A 165 9.26 -7.56 -4.60
N LYS A 166 8.30 -8.47 -4.62
CA LYS A 166 6.88 -8.19 -4.80
C LYS A 166 6.16 -8.27 -3.45
N LEU A 167 5.56 -7.17 -3.03
CA LEU A 167 4.68 -7.10 -1.86
C LEU A 167 3.24 -7.11 -2.34
N VAL A 168 2.43 -7.99 -1.79
CA VAL A 168 0.98 -8.05 -2.01
C VAL A 168 0.28 -7.95 -0.65
N VAL A 169 -0.75 -7.10 -0.58
CA VAL A 169 -1.62 -6.96 0.59
C VAL A 169 -3.06 -7.11 0.12
N LYS A 170 -3.79 -8.01 0.74
CA LYS A 170 -5.23 -8.18 0.56
C LYS A 170 -5.94 -7.69 1.81
N VAL A 171 -6.98 -6.90 1.63
CA VAL A 171 -7.76 -6.34 2.74
C VAL A 171 -9.23 -6.65 2.56
N TRP A 172 -9.86 -7.09 3.63
CA TRP A 172 -11.30 -7.20 3.74
C TRP A 172 -11.80 -6.36 4.91
N ASP A 173 -12.76 -5.49 4.63
CA ASP A 173 -13.40 -4.63 5.63
C ASP A 173 -14.93 -4.66 5.44
N PRO A 174 -15.69 -5.24 6.39
CA PRO A 174 -17.15 -5.21 6.33
C PRO A 174 -17.76 -3.86 6.75
N THR A 175 -16.95 -2.87 7.13
CA THR A 175 -17.34 -1.54 7.62
C THR A 175 -18.35 -1.63 8.76
N ASP A 176 -19.67 -1.58 8.49
CA ASP A 176 -20.76 -1.60 9.47
C ASP A 176 -21.54 -2.92 9.52
N ARG A 177 -21.07 -3.97 8.82
CA ARG A 177 -21.69 -5.31 8.77
C ARG A 177 -20.90 -6.35 9.58
N GLY A 178 -20.42 -5.98 10.77
CA GLY A 178 -19.68 -6.90 11.62
C GLY A 178 -19.53 -6.39 13.05
N PRO A 179 -18.95 -7.19 13.94
CA PRO A 179 -18.75 -6.84 15.35
C PRO A 179 -17.47 -6.00 15.59
N GLN A 180 -16.68 -5.73 14.56
CA GLN A 180 -15.41 -5.02 14.68
C GLN A 180 -15.61 -3.54 15.08
N PRO A 181 -14.66 -2.94 15.78
CA PRO A 181 -14.64 -1.51 16.01
C PRO A 181 -14.55 -0.75 14.67
N ARG A 182 -15.46 0.20 14.45
CA ARG A 182 -15.55 0.98 13.19
C ARG A 182 -15.64 2.49 13.43
N GLY A 183 -15.68 2.92 14.68
CA GLY A 183 -15.97 4.32 15.00
C GLY A 183 -17.32 4.75 14.45
N LYS A 184 -17.35 5.86 13.70
CA LYS A 184 -18.56 6.36 13.01
C LYS A 184 -18.65 6.01 11.53
N GLN A 185 -17.85 5.06 11.07
CA GLN A 185 -17.82 4.63 9.67
C GLN A 185 -19.06 3.80 9.33
N VAL A 186 -19.70 4.11 8.21
CA VAL A 186 -20.84 3.34 7.68
C VAL A 186 -20.83 3.29 6.16
N ASN A 187 -21.46 2.25 5.60
CA ASN A 187 -21.60 2.10 4.15
C ASN A 187 -22.50 3.16 3.50
N ARG A 188 -23.44 3.74 4.27
CA ARG A 188 -24.35 4.81 3.83
C ARG A 188 -24.27 6.00 4.80
N PRO A 189 -23.22 6.84 4.67
CA PRO A 189 -23.00 7.94 5.59
C PRO A 189 -24.08 9.02 5.44
N GLU A 190 -24.68 9.40 6.58
CA GLU A 190 -25.62 10.52 6.72
C GLU A 190 -25.58 11.05 8.14
N GLY A 191 -25.97 12.30 8.35
CA GLY A 191 -26.01 12.94 9.67
C GLY A 191 -24.63 12.91 10.35
N ILE A 192 -24.53 12.21 11.48
CA ILE A 192 -23.29 12.13 12.27
C ILE A 192 -22.34 11.00 11.81
N TRP A 193 -22.70 10.24 10.81
CA TRP A 193 -21.91 9.10 10.32
C TRP A 193 -20.97 9.51 9.20
N TYR A 194 -19.81 8.86 9.13
CA TYR A 194 -18.75 9.14 8.17
C TYR A 194 -18.61 8.05 7.11
N THR A 195 -17.99 8.41 6.01
CA THR A 195 -17.57 7.48 4.96
C THR A 195 -16.67 6.40 5.54
N ALA A 196 -16.76 5.19 5.01
CA ALA A 196 -15.86 4.08 5.31
C ALA A 196 -14.40 4.45 5.03
N VAL A 197 -13.51 3.81 5.74
CA VAL A 197 -12.05 3.87 5.55
C VAL A 197 -11.57 2.43 5.40
N THR A 198 -11.38 2.00 4.17
CA THR A 198 -10.97 0.63 3.86
C THR A 198 -9.52 0.60 3.38
N GLY A 199 -8.77 -0.37 3.87
CA GLY A 199 -7.41 -0.64 3.41
C GLY A 199 -6.32 0.06 4.20
N ILE A 200 -5.18 0.28 3.55
CA ILE A 200 -4.00 0.92 4.13
C ILE A 200 -4.28 2.42 4.28
N TRP A 201 -4.30 2.93 5.53
CA TRP A 201 -4.57 4.34 5.79
C TRP A 201 -3.51 5.05 6.64
N GLN A 202 -2.45 4.34 7.03
CA GLN A 202 -1.25 4.91 7.63
C GLN A 202 0.01 4.36 6.96
N THR A 203 1.14 5.05 7.18
CA THR A 203 2.44 4.77 6.55
C THR A 203 2.81 3.29 6.57
N VAL A 204 3.33 2.81 5.44
CA VAL A 204 3.99 1.52 5.28
C VAL A 204 5.48 1.77 5.12
N TRP A 205 6.30 1.04 5.90
CA TRP A 205 7.76 1.18 5.81
C TRP A 205 8.46 -0.13 6.15
N MET A 206 9.73 -0.21 5.80
CA MET A 206 10.59 -1.28 6.24
C MET A 206 11.87 -0.76 6.89
N GLU A 207 12.45 -1.55 7.78
CA GLU A 207 13.66 -1.20 8.51
C GLU A 207 14.49 -2.45 8.82
N PRO A 208 15.84 -2.33 8.81
CA PRO A 208 16.71 -3.40 9.24
C PRO A 208 16.83 -3.42 10.76
N VAL A 209 16.86 -4.60 11.35
CA VAL A 209 17.09 -4.76 12.78
C VAL A 209 18.12 -5.87 13.04
N ALA A 210 18.85 -5.76 14.14
CA ALA A 210 19.70 -6.83 14.62
C ALA A 210 18.86 -8.04 15.05
N GLU A 211 19.47 -9.22 15.18
CA GLU A 211 18.80 -10.44 15.68
C GLU A 211 18.11 -10.17 17.02
N ARG A 212 18.82 -9.49 17.93
CA ARG A 212 18.27 -9.00 19.19
C ARG A 212 18.08 -7.49 19.09
N HIS A 213 16.86 -7.03 19.22
CA HIS A 213 16.50 -5.63 19.09
C HIS A 213 15.33 -5.25 20.00
N ILE A 214 15.19 -3.98 20.32
CA ILE A 214 14.04 -3.45 21.05
C ILE A 214 12.83 -3.45 20.09
N THR A 215 11.74 -4.07 20.49
CA THR A 215 10.50 -4.13 19.69
C THR A 215 9.50 -3.04 20.05
N ILE A 216 9.51 -2.62 21.31
CA ILE A 216 8.59 -1.59 21.81
C ILE A 216 9.23 -0.82 22.96
N VAL A 217 9.01 0.48 22.96
CA VAL A 217 9.35 1.38 24.08
C VAL A 217 8.04 1.96 24.62
N ARG A 218 7.87 1.89 25.92
CA ARG A 218 6.76 2.53 26.63
C ARG A 218 7.34 3.44 27.71
N THR A 219 6.91 4.68 27.71
CA THR A 219 7.28 5.68 28.73
C THR A 219 6.04 6.01 29.56
N SER A 220 6.21 6.14 30.88
CA SER A 220 5.22 6.68 31.79
C SER A 220 5.85 7.83 32.57
N SER A 221 5.12 8.90 32.80
CA SER A 221 5.48 9.95 33.76
C SER A 221 4.88 9.63 35.12
N ASP A 222 5.66 9.81 36.16
CA ASP A 222 5.18 9.78 37.56
C ASP A 222 4.48 11.09 37.91
#